data_7cc35899f774dbdc26d4b8a6e15818eb
#
_entry.id   7cc35899f774dbdc26d4b8a6e15818eb
#
_cell.length_a   1.000
_cell.length_b   1.000
_cell.length_c   1.000
_cell.angle_alpha   90.00
_cell.angle_beta   90.00
_cell.angle_gamma   90.00
#
_symmetry.space_group_name_H-M   'P 1'
#
loop_
_entity.id
_entity.type
_entity.pdbx_description
1 polymer ?
#
loop_
_entity_poly.entity_id
_entity_poly.type
_entity_poly.pdbx_seq_one_letter_code
_entity_poly.pdbx_strand_id
1 'polypeptide(L)'
;MDASHTSYSSPSLSSIRRTLEDNYKLQVSEIVLLKRGFNDTYRVEASGNRFIVRLYRCKRRTEAQIRSELSWLCYLNDHKLPVAFPLSDKTGEYLQPFSAPEGMRYLVLFTY
;
A
#
# COMPACT_ATOMS: atom_id res chain seq x y z
N MET A 1 1.68 -1.89 25.34
CA MET A 1 1.60 -2.12 24.81
C MET A 1 0.92 -2.46 24.32
N ASP A 2 0.67 -2.51 24.03
CA ASP A 2 0.18 -2.88 23.58
C ASP A 2 -0.10 -3.74 22.93
N ALA A 3 -0.24 -4.00 23.14
CA ALA A 3 -0.47 -5.09 22.71
C ALA A 3 -1.29 -5.16 21.69
N SER A 4 -1.94 -4.60 21.70
CA SER A 4 -2.70 -4.64 20.86
C SER A 4 -2.27 -4.63 19.64
N HIS A 5 -1.44 -4.18 19.50
CA HIS A 5 -1.04 -4.09 18.37
C HIS A 5 -0.66 -5.18 17.97
N THR A 6 -0.76 -5.61 18.48
CA THR A 6 -0.32 -6.42 18.36
C THR A 6 -0.53 -7.36 17.66
N SER A 7 -0.96 -8.03 17.80
CA SER A 7 -0.97 -9.21 17.31
C SER A 7 -1.16 -9.32 15.90
N TYR A 8 -2.10 -8.91 15.27
CA TYR A 8 -2.23 -9.06 13.87
C TYR A 8 -1.67 -7.88 13.12
N SER A 9 -1.57 -6.75 13.77
CA SER A 9 -1.04 -5.61 13.09
C SER A 9 0.45 -5.65 12.97
N SER A 10 1.13 -6.15 13.95
CA SER A 10 2.58 -6.12 13.95
C SER A 10 3.23 -6.84 12.78
N PRO A 11 2.83 -8.06 12.46
CA PRO A 11 3.40 -8.71 11.29
C PRO A 11 3.13 -7.95 10.01
N SER A 12 1.95 -7.37 9.90
CA SER A 12 1.60 -6.59 8.73
C SER A 12 2.46 -5.35 8.60
N LEU A 13 2.68 -4.65 9.71
CA LEU A 13 3.51 -3.45 9.69
C LEU A 13 4.95 -3.78 9.30
N SER A 14 5.50 -4.87 9.82
CA SER A 14 6.85 -5.29 9.47
C SER A 14 6.95 -5.63 7.99
N SER A 15 5.96 -6.33 7.46
CA SER A 15 5.96 -6.71 6.06
C SER A 15 5.79 -5.51 5.15
N ILE A 16 4.95 -4.55 5.54
CA ILE A 16 4.78 -3.32 4.78
C ILE A 16 6.11 -2.57 4.72
N ARG A 17 6.76 -2.41 5.87
CA ARG A 17 8.04 -1.71 5.93
C ARG A 17 9.06 -2.38 5.02
N ARG A 18 9.15 -3.70 5.09
CA ARG A 18 10.12 -4.43 4.29
C ARG A 18 9.87 -4.25 2.80
N THR A 19 8.62 -4.35 2.38
CA THR A 19 8.26 -4.16 0.98
C THR A 19 8.65 -2.77 0.50
N LEU A 20 8.35 -1.76 1.29
CA LEU A 20 8.65 -0.38 0.89
C LEU A 20 10.16 -0.15 0.83
N GLU A 21 10.89 -0.69 1.79
CA GLU A 21 12.34 -0.49 1.81
C GLU A 21 13.04 -1.26 0.70
N ASP A 22 12.61 -2.48 0.45
CA ASP A 22 13.26 -3.33 -0.55
C ASP A 22 12.88 -2.96 -1.98
N ASN A 23 11.60 -2.71 -2.21
CA ASN A 23 11.10 -2.54 -3.58
C ASN A 23 11.05 -1.09 -4.04
N TYR A 24 10.87 -0.15 -3.10
CA TYR A 24 10.76 1.26 -3.44
C TYR A 24 11.95 2.08 -2.96
N LYS A 25 12.89 1.46 -2.27
CA LYS A 25 14.08 2.13 -1.75
C LYS A 25 13.75 3.29 -0.81
N LEU A 26 12.67 3.15 -0.06
CA LEU A 26 12.27 4.16 0.91
C LEU A 26 12.85 3.82 2.28
N GLN A 27 13.14 4.84 3.07
CA GLN A 27 13.53 4.66 4.47
C GLN A 27 12.32 5.00 5.32
N VAL A 28 11.62 3.98 5.78
CA VAL A 28 10.36 4.15 6.49
C VAL A 28 10.61 4.60 7.92
N SER A 29 10.00 5.71 8.32
CA SER A 29 10.11 6.21 9.68
C SER A 29 8.84 5.99 10.49
N GLU A 30 7.68 5.94 9.85
CA GLU A 30 6.44 5.76 10.57
C GLU A 30 5.37 5.15 9.67
N ILE A 31 4.57 4.24 10.23
CA ILE A 31 3.43 3.65 9.55
C ILE A 31 2.25 3.70 10.52
N VAL A 32 1.14 4.32 10.08
CA VAL A 32 -0.04 4.48 10.92
C VAL A 32 -1.25 3.93 10.17
N LEU A 33 -1.97 3.02 10.80
CA LEU A 33 -3.20 2.50 10.24
C LEU A 33 -4.27 3.60 10.31
N LEU A 34 -4.84 3.95 9.18
CA LEU A 34 -5.88 4.97 9.11
C LEU A 34 -7.26 4.36 9.07
N LYS A 35 -7.42 3.25 8.37
CA LYS A 35 -8.74 2.67 8.17
C LYS A 35 -8.66 1.20 7.87
N ARG A 36 -9.57 0.42 8.44
CA ARG A 36 -9.79 -0.97 8.07
C ARG A 36 -11.12 -1.08 7.36
N GLY A 37 -11.24 -2.03 6.44
CA GLY A 37 -12.47 -2.23 5.72
C GLY A 37 -12.22 -3.18 4.57
N PHE A 38 -12.77 -2.87 3.40
CA PHE A 38 -12.47 -3.65 2.20
C PHE A 38 -10.98 -3.61 1.92
N ASN A 39 -10.37 -2.46 2.13
CA ASN A 39 -8.93 -2.29 2.05
C ASN A 39 -8.47 -1.75 3.39
N ASP A 40 -7.26 -2.11 3.78
CA ASP A 40 -6.64 -1.47 4.92
C ASP A 40 -5.76 -0.35 4.39
N THR A 41 -5.94 0.85 4.93
CA THR A 41 -5.24 2.04 4.45
C THR A 41 -4.29 2.56 5.53
N TYR A 42 -3.06 2.80 5.14
CA TYR A 42 -2.02 3.28 6.06
C TYR A 42 -1.43 4.57 5.55
N ARG A 43 -1.08 5.46 6.49
CA ARG A 43 -0.23 6.60 6.17
C ARG A 43 1.19 6.20 6.48
N VAL A 44 2.09 6.48 5.55
CA VAL A 44 3.49 6.13 5.72
C VAL A 44 4.33 7.39 5.59
N GLU A 45 5.26 7.56 6.53
CA GLU A 45 6.27 8.60 6.40
C GLU A 45 7.58 7.93 6.11
N ALA A 46 8.18 8.32 4.99
CA ALA A 46 9.40 7.69 4.54
C ALA A 46 10.23 8.67 3.73
N SER A 47 11.54 8.66 3.97
CA SER A 47 12.49 9.48 3.21
C SER A 47 12.08 10.95 3.16
N GLY A 48 11.48 11.44 4.25
CA GLY A 48 11.08 12.84 4.35
C GLY A 48 9.78 13.20 3.68
N ASN A 49 9.04 12.22 3.17
CA ASN A 49 7.77 12.46 2.48
C ASN A 49 6.67 11.59 3.07
N ARG A 50 5.45 11.88 2.70
CA ARG A 50 4.29 11.09 3.12
C ARG A 50 3.73 10.34 1.95
N PHE A 51 3.20 9.16 2.25
CA PHE A 51 2.61 8.28 1.25
C PHE A 51 1.39 7.60 1.85
N ILE A 52 0.59 6.99 0.98
CA ILE A 52 -0.51 6.14 1.41
C ILE A 52 -0.22 4.74 0.90
N VAL A 53 -0.44 3.75 1.76
CA VAL A 53 -0.36 2.34 1.37
C VAL A 53 -1.74 1.75 1.50
N ARG A 54 -2.16 0.99 0.49
CA ARG A 54 -3.40 0.26 0.56
C ARG A 54 -3.10 -1.23 0.44
N LEU A 55 -3.67 -2.01 1.36
CA LEU A 55 -3.60 -3.47 1.27
C LEU A 55 -4.94 -3.98 0.81
N TYR A 56 -5.00 -4.48 -0.41
CA TYR A 56 -6.23 -5.01 -0.99
C TYR A 56 -6.42 -6.45 -0.56
N ARG A 57 -7.66 -6.84 -0.31
CA ARG A 57 -7.97 -8.21 0.05
C ARG A 57 -8.37 -8.97 -1.19
N CYS A 58 -7.70 -10.07 -1.47
CA CYS A 58 -7.92 -10.81 -2.70
C CYS A 58 -9.34 -11.32 -2.85
N LYS A 59 -10.00 -11.59 -1.74
CA LYS A 59 -11.38 -12.08 -1.80
C LYS A 59 -12.36 -11.01 -2.22
N ARG A 60 -11.97 -9.74 -2.12
CA ARG A 60 -12.85 -8.61 -2.42
C ARG A 60 -12.60 -8.03 -3.79
N ARG A 61 -11.36 -8.04 -4.21
CA ARG A 61 -10.98 -7.44 -5.48
C ARG A 61 -10.04 -8.39 -6.20
N THR A 62 -10.27 -8.61 -7.48
CA THR A 62 -9.32 -9.36 -8.29
C THR A 62 -8.18 -8.47 -8.71
N GLU A 63 -7.09 -9.11 -9.14
CA GLU A 63 -5.95 -8.36 -9.65
C GLU A 63 -6.36 -7.48 -10.82
N ALA A 64 -7.19 -8.00 -11.73
CA ALA A 64 -7.64 -7.25 -12.89
C ALA A 64 -8.42 -6.00 -12.48
N GLN A 65 -9.28 -6.13 -11.47
CA GLN A 65 -10.06 -4.99 -10.99
C GLN A 65 -9.15 -3.92 -10.39
N ILE A 66 -8.15 -4.34 -9.63
CA ILE A 66 -7.22 -3.40 -9.02
C ILE A 66 -6.42 -2.70 -10.11
N ARG A 67 -5.92 -3.44 -11.10
CA ARG A 67 -5.14 -2.83 -12.17
C ARG A 67 -5.97 -1.85 -13.00
N SER A 68 -7.25 -2.15 -13.21
CA SER A 68 -8.14 -1.21 -13.90
C SER A 68 -8.28 0.09 -13.14
N GLU A 69 -8.46 0.01 -11.82
CA GLU A 69 -8.56 1.20 -11.00
C GLU A 69 -7.27 2.01 -11.05
N LEU A 70 -6.12 1.35 -10.96
CA LEU A 70 -4.84 2.04 -10.99
C LEU A 70 -4.62 2.72 -12.34
N SER A 71 -4.99 2.08 -13.43
CA SER A 71 -4.88 2.69 -14.75
C SER A 71 -5.72 3.95 -14.85
N TRP A 72 -6.92 3.90 -14.29
CA TRP A 72 -7.82 5.05 -14.29
C TRP A 72 -7.21 6.21 -13.49
N LEU A 73 -6.63 5.91 -12.33
CA LEU A 73 -6.02 6.96 -11.51
C LEU A 73 -4.80 7.56 -12.21
N CYS A 74 -4.01 6.76 -12.89
CA CYS A 74 -2.89 7.28 -13.66
C CYS A 74 -3.38 8.18 -14.79
N TYR A 75 -4.45 7.77 -15.47
CA TYR A 75 -5.05 8.57 -16.53
C TYR A 75 -5.50 9.93 -15.99
N LEU A 76 -6.18 9.93 -14.85
CA LEU A 76 -6.64 11.19 -14.25
C LEU A 76 -5.47 12.08 -13.88
N ASN A 77 -4.42 11.48 -13.35
CA ASN A 77 -3.24 12.26 -12.99
C ASN A 77 -2.58 12.87 -14.22
N ASP A 78 -2.50 12.11 -15.31
CA ASP A 78 -1.92 12.61 -16.57
C ASP A 78 -2.72 13.80 -17.12
N HIS A 79 -4.00 13.87 -16.79
CA HIS A 79 -4.85 15.00 -17.19
C HIS A 79 -4.90 16.06 -16.11
N LYS A 80 -3.97 16.04 -15.18
CA LYS A 80 -3.77 17.06 -14.16
C LYS A 80 -4.92 17.23 -13.20
N LEU A 81 -5.67 16.14 -12.99
CA LEU A 81 -6.70 16.15 -11.97
C LEU A 81 -6.08 15.84 -10.61
N PRO A 82 -6.55 16.47 -9.54
CA PRO A 82 -5.93 16.34 -8.21
C PRO A 82 -6.33 15.04 -7.54
N VAL A 83 -5.74 13.94 -7.94
CA VAL A 83 -6.02 12.64 -7.34
C VAL A 83 -4.72 12.03 -6.82
N ALA A 84 -4.85 11.21 -5.78
CA ALA A 84 -3.75 10.39 -5.36
C ALA A 84 -3.52 9.33 -6.44
N PHE A 85 -2.29 9.12 -6.86
CA PHE A 85 -2.02 8.16 -7.91
C PHE A 85 -0.99 7.14 -7.45
N PRO A 86 -1.03 5.93 -8.05
CA PRO A 86 -0.13 4.86 -7.64
C PRO A 86 1.30 5.11 -8.10
N LEU A 87 2.23 4.61 -7.30
CA LEU A 87 3.64 4.70 -7.61
C LEU A 87 4.17 3.30 -7.86
N SER A 88 4.96 3.16 -8.92
CA SER A 88 5.56 1.87 -9.22
C SER A 88 6.83 1.66 -8.41
N ASP A 89 7.23 0.41 -8.26
CA ASP A 89 8.51 0.12 -7.65
C ASP A 89 9.63 0.34 -8.69
N LYS A 90 10.84 -0.02 -8.33
CA LYS A 90 11.99 0.24 -9.20
C LYS A 90 11.96 -0.56 -10.50
N THR A 91 11.09 -1.57 -10.59
CA THR A 91 10.94 -2.35 -11.81
C THR A 91 9.74 -1.94 -12.64
N GLY A 92 8.97 -0.96 -12.17
CA GLY A 92 7.78 -0.51 -12.87
C GLY A 92 6.50 -1.19 -12.44
N GLU A 93 6.54 -2.02 -11.41
CA GLU A 93 5.37 -2.76 -10.96
C GLU A 93 4.61 -1.99 -9.89
N TYR A 94 3.29 -1.91 -10.04
CA TYR A 94 2.43 -1.21 -9.07
C TYR A 94 1.88 -2.12 -7.98
N LEU A 95 1.61 -3.39 -8.31
CA LEU A 95 1.02 -4.32 -7.36
C LEU A 95 2.12 -5.16 -6.73
N GLN A 96 2.17 -5.15 -5.40
CA GLN A 96 3.15 -5.94 -4.68
C GLN A 96 2.43 -7.09 -3.99
N PRO A 97 2.71 -8.33 -4.36
CA PRO A 97 2.10 -9.46 -3.66
C PRO A 97 2.49 -9.42 -2.19
N PHE A 98 1.54 -9.69 -1.34
CA PHE A 98 1.71 -9.54 0.09
C PHE A 98 1.08 -10.73 0.79
N SER A 99 1.89 -11.55 1.41
CA SER A 99 1.41 -12.73 2.10
C SER A 99 0.88 -12.36 3.47
N ALA A 100 -0.32 -12.79 3.78
CA ALA A 100 -0.96 -12.51 5.05
C ALA A 100 -1.57 -13.78 5.60
N PRO A 101 -1.86 -13.84 6.91
CA PRO A 101 -2.41 -15.06 7.48
C PRO A 101 -3.70 -15.53 6.81
N GLU A 102 -4.50 -14.60 6.32
CA GLU A 102 -5.75 -14.96 5.66
C GLU A 102 -5.59 -15.24 4.17
N GLY A 103 -4.36 -15.17 3.65
CA GLY A 103 -4.10 -15.45 2.24
C GLY A 103 -3.34 -14.31 1.58
N MET A 104 -3.25 -14.38 0.26
CA MET A 104 -2.54 -13.36 -0.50
C MET A 104 -3.32 -12.06 -0.54
N ARG A 105 -2.60 -10.96 -0.50
CA ARG A 105 -3.14 -9.63 -0.64
C ARG A 105 -2.23 -8.86 -1.59
N TYR A 106 -2.66 -7.66 -1.98
CA TYR A 106 -1.82 -6.80 -2.80
C TYR A 106 -1.60 -5.48 -2.08
N LEU A 107 -0.35 -5.03 -2.12
CA LEU A 107 0.03 -3.75 -1.56
C LEU A 107 0.25 -2.78 -2.71
N VAL A 108 -0.31 -1.58 -2.60
CA VAL A 108 -0.07 -0.52 -3.58
C VAL A 108 0.31 0.74 -2.83
N LEU A 109 1.35 1.40 -3.31
CA LEU A 109 1.81 2.66 -2.74
C LEU A 109 1.25 3.82 -3.56
N PHE A 110 0.70 4.80 -2.88
CA PHE A 110 0.10 5.98 -3.51
C PHE A 110 0.76 7.25 -3.01
N THR A 111 0.67 8.30 -3.80
CA THR A 111 1.01 9.63 -3.32
C THR A 111 0.04 10.02 -2.21
N TYR A 112 0.49 10.94 -1.38
CA TYR A 112 -0.33 11.36 -0.24
C TYR A 112 -1.36 12.42 -0.63
#